data_6871c5e53178629581610bd04cfc0c88
#
_entry.id   6871c5e53178629581610bd04cfc0c88
#
_cell.length_a   1.000
_cell.length_b   1.000
_cell.length_c   1.000
_cell.angle_alpha   90.00
_cell.angle_beta   90.00
_cell.angle_gamma   90.00
#
_symmetry.space_group_name_H-M   'P 1'
#
loop_
_entity.id
_entity.type
_entity.pdbx_description
1 polymer ?
#
loop_
_entity_poly.entity_id
_entity_poly.type
_entity_poly.pdbx_seq_one_letter_code
_entity_poly.pdbx_strand_id
1 'polypeptide(L)' 'MNILRSWREQKILLKRRFPILTDEDFRFNDGEKENMLKTLQIKLGKTRSELESIFAEIQLT' A
#
# COMPACT_ATOMS: atom_id res chain seq x y z
N MET A 1 12.86 -17.91 -7.96
CA MET A 1 13.29 -17.07 -6.83
C MET A 1 12.32 -15.90 -6.69
N ASN A 2 11.69 -15.81 -5.53
CA ASN A 2 10.72 -14.73 -5.30
C ASN A 2 11.47 -13.49 -4.83
N ILE A 3 11.48 -12.47 -5.69
CA ILE A 3 12.05 -11.19 -5.32
C ILE A 3 10.89 -10.31 -4.91
N LEU A 4 10.81 -10.02 -3.63
CA LEU A 4 9.80 -9.10 -3.14
C LEU A 4 10.19 -7.67 -3.53
N ARG A 5 9.21 -6.91 -3.97
CA ARG A 5 9.47 -5.52 -4.31
C ARG A 5 9.79 -4.73 -3.05
N SER A 6 10.70 -3.77 -3.18
CA SER A 6 11.00 -2.87 -2.08
C SER A 6 9.77 -2.01 -1.77
N TRP A 7 9.73 -1.47 -0.56
CA TRP A 7 8.62 -0.59 -0.17
C TRP A 7 8.50 0.62 -1.10
N ARG A 8 9.65 1.14 -1.56
CA ARG A 8 9.66 2.26 -2.50
C ARG A 8 8.93 1.91 -3.80
N GLU A 9 9.20 0.74 -4.34
CA GLU A 9 8.54 0.29 -5.56
C GLU A 9 7.05 0.06 -5.34
N GLN A 10 6.69 -0.50 -4.21
CA GLN A 10 5.29 -0.73 -3.87
C GLN A 10 4.53 0.58 -3.81
N LYS A 11 5.11 1.62 -3.22
CA LYS A 11 4.48 2.94 -3.16
C LYS A 11 4.24 3.50 -4.55
N ILE A 12 5.22 3.40 -5.43
CA ILE A 12 5.10 3.89 -6.79
C ILE A 12 3.97 3.19 -7.53
N LEU A 13 3.90 1.87 -7.42
CA LEU A 13 2.87 1.09 -8.08
C LEU A 13 1.48 1.38 -7.53
N LEU A 14 1.37 1.56 -6.22
CA LEU A 14 0.10 1.92 -5.59
C LEU A 14 -0.38 3.29 -6.05
N LYS A 15 0.52 4.25 -6.14
CA LYS A 15 0.16 5.60 -6.60
C LYS A 15 -0.27 5.59 -8.06
N ARG A 16 0.30 4.73 -8.89
CA ARG A 16 -0.13 4.57 -10.28
C ARG A 16 -1.51 3.94 -10.37
N ARG A 17 -1.74 2.92 -9.56
CA ARG A 17 -3.01 2.20 -9.55
C ARG A 17 -4.14 3.04 -8.96
N PHE A 18 -3.81 3.85 -7.97
CA PHE A 18 -4.77 4.72 -7.28
C PHE A 18 -4.23 6.14 -7.24
N PRO A 19 -4.50 6.94 -8.28
CA PRO A 19 -3.95 8.31 -8.35
C PRO A 19 -4.35 9.22 -7.20
N ILE A 20 -5.38 8.86 -6.45
CA ILE A 20 -5.79 9.63 -5.28
C ILE A 20 -4.75 9.57 -4.15
N LEU A 21 -3.87 8.56 -4.16
CA LEU A 21 -2.87 8.40 -3.12
C LEU A 21 -1.71 9.37 -3.31
N THR A 22 -1.19 9.87 -2.19
CA THR A 22 -0.05 10.79 -2.16
C THR A 22 1.07 10.18 -1.33
N ASP A 23 2.26 10.80 -1.39
CA ASP A 23 3.40 10.35 -0.59
C ASP A 23 3.08 10.38 0.91
N GLU A 24 2.29 11.34 1.36
CA GLU A 24 1.92 11.44 2.77
C GLU A 24 1.10 10.26 3.25
N ASP A 25 0.31 9.66 2.37
CA ASP A 25 -0.49 8.50 2.73
C ASP A 25 0.36 7.29 3.09
N PHE A 26 1.61 7.28 2.67
CA PHE A 26 2.53 6.17 2.91
C PHE A 26 3.52 6.44 4.04
N ARG A 27 3.43 7.60 4.67
CA ARG A 27 4.33 7.91 5.79
C ARG A 27 3.84 7.22 7.05
N PHE A 28 4.75 6.59 7.73
CA PHE A 28 4.47 6.01 9.05
C PHE A 28 5.78 5.91 9.82
N ASN A 29 5.66 6.03 11.13
CA ASN A 29 6.78 5.81 12.03
C ASN A 29 6.80 4.33 12.46
N ASP A 30 7.88 3.92 13.11
CA ASP A 30 7.97 2.56 13.61
C ASP A 30 6.76 2.26 14.50
N GLY A 31 6.10 1.15 14.21
CA GLY A 31 4.92 0.74 14.97
C GLY A 31 3.61 1.34 14.50
N GLU A 32 3.64 2.25 13.51
CA GLU A 32 2.42 2.90 13.03
C GLU A 32 1.95 2.39 11.66
N LYS A 33 2.49 1.28 11.20
CA LYS A 33 2.12 0.71 9.91
C LYS A 33 0.62 0.43 9.83
N GLU A 34 0.03 -0.06 10.91
CA GLU A 34 -1.40 -0.35 10.94
C GLU A 34 -2.24 0.92 10.73
N ASN A 35 -1.81 2.04 11.30
CA ASN A 35 -2.50 3.30 11.10
C ASN A 35 -2.46 3.74 9.64
N MET A 36 -1.32 3.55 8.98
CA MET A 36 -1.19 3.83 7.56
C MET A 36 -2.17 2.97 6.76
N LEU A 37 -2.23 1.67 7.08
CA LEU A 37 -3.13 0.76 6.38
C LEU A 37 -4.59 1.13 6.57
N LYS A 38 -4.97 1.56 7.78
CA LYS A 38 -6.33 2.03 8.05
C LYS A 38 -6.66 3.26 7.22
N THR A 39 -5.72 4.19 7.12
CA THR A 39 -5.90 5.38 6.31
C THR A 39 -6.12 5.02 4.85
N LEU A 40 -5.34 4.08 4.34
CA LEU A 40 -5.50 3.61 2.96
C LEU A 40 -6.85 2.95 2.74
N GLN A 41 -7.31 2.17 3.70
CA GLN A 41 -8.63 1.54 3.62
C GLN A 41 -9.74 2.58 3.48
N ILE A 42 -9.69 3.60 4.32
CA ILE A 42 -10.70 4.65 4.31
C ILE A 42 -10.64 5.43 3.00
N LYS A 43 -9.44 5.82 2.60
CA LYS A 43 -9.26 6.65 1.42
C LYS A 43 -9.65 5.93 0.13
N LEU A 44 -9.36 4.64 0.04
CA LEU A 44 -9.68 3.84 -1.13
C LEU A 44 -11.05 3.18 -1.06
N GLY A 45 -11.71 3.21 0.09
CA GLY A 45 -12.97 2.53 0.28
C GLY A 45 -12.85 1.02 0.19
N LYS A 46 -11.73 0.47 0.65
CA LYS A 46 -11.45 -0.95 0.59
C LYS A 46 -11.44 -1.58 1.97
N THR A 47 -11.75 -2.87 2.03
CA THR A 47 -11.59 -3.62 3.27
C THR A 47 -10.12 -3.98 3.47
N ARG A 48 -9.77 -4.41 4.68
CA ARG A 48 -8.41 -4.88 4.96
C ARG A 48 -8.02 -6.04 4.05
N SER A 49 -8.94 -6.97 3.84
CA SER A 49 -8.71 -8.12 3.00
C SER A 49 -8.43 -7.71 1.55
N GLU A 50 -9.21 -6.78 1.04
CA GLU A 50 -9.00 -6.24 -0.31
C GLU A 50 -7.65 -5.55 -0.43
N LEU A 51 -7.27 -4.78 0.59
CA LEU A 51 -6.00 -4.09 0.61
C LEU A 51 -4.84 -5.08 0.61
N GLU A 52 -4.93 -6.13 1.40
CA GLU A 52 -3.90 -7.18 1.44
C GLU A 52 -3.76 -7.88 0.09
N SER A 53 -4.88 -8.12 -0.60
CA SER A 53 -4.86 -8.69 -1.94
C SER A 53 -4.15 -7.78 -2.94
N ILE A 54 -4.38 -6.48 -2.84
CA ILE A 54 -3.73 -5.50 -3.69
C ILE A 54 -2.21 -5.53 -3.46
N PHE A 55 -1.77 -5.54 -2.21
CA PHE A 55 -0.36 -5.62 -1.90
C PHE A 55 0.27 -6.91 -2.43
N ALA A 56 -0.45 -8.03 -2.31
CA ALA A 56 0.03 -9.31 -2.81
C ALA A 56 0.23 -9.26 -4.34
N GLU A 57 -0.73 -8.70 -5.05
CA GLU A 57 -0.62 -8.54 -6.50
C GLU A 57 0.59 -7.71 -6.89
N ILE A 58 0.82 -6.62 -6.18
CA ILE A 58 1.93 -5.71 -6.46
C ILE A 58 3.27 -6.40 -6.21
N GLN A 59 3.36 -7.23 -5.17
CA GLN A 59 4.59 -7.94 -4.87
C GLN A 59 4.92 -9.04 -5.87
N LEU A 60 3.91 -9.58 -6.54
CA LEU A 60 4.09 -10.70 -7.46
C LEU A 60 4.30 -10.28 -8.91
N THR A 61 4.08 -9.04 -9.24
CA THR A 61 4.24 -8.57 -10.63
C THR A 61 5.70 -8.17 -10.97
#